data_e809332c04c14582f82d0f023a94ac5c
#
_entry.id   e809332c04c14582f82d0f023a94ac5c
#
_cell.length_a   1.000
_cell.length_b   1.000
_cell.length_c   1.000
_cell.angle_alpha   90.00
_cell.angle_beta   90.00
_cell.angle_gamma   90.00
#
_symmetry.space_group_name_H-M   'P 1'
#
loop_
_entity.id
_entity.type
_entity.pdbx_description
1 polymer ?
#
loop_
_entity_poly.entity_id
_entity_poly.type
_entity_poly.pdbx_seq_one_letter_code
_entity_poly.pdbx_strand_id
1 'polypeptide(L)'
;MRSLAISAEGMSTQQKFLEVISSNIANAETTRTPEGGPYRRQIATIGADAASGRATASTITDTRAGRLIYDPGHPDADKDGFVAYPNVDINTELVDLMIARRVHEANASVFQAAKSMLRRALEI
;
A
#
# COMPACT_ATOMS: atom_id res chain seq x y z
N MET A 1 -11.93 13.77 21.87
CA MET A 1 -11.32 12.44 22.08
C MET A 1 -11.59 11.51 20.89
N ARG A 2 -12.84 11.39 20.46
CA ARG A 2 -13.22 10.52 19.33
C ARG A 2 -12.57 10.96 18.02
N SER A 3 -12.47 12.25 17.75
CA SER A 3 -11.82 12.77 16.54
C SER A 3 -10.33 12.44 16.47
N LEU A 4 -9.64 12.45 17.62
CA LEU A 4 -8.23 12.04 17.69
C LEU A 4 -8.06 10.56 17.36
N ALA A 5 -8.93 9.71 17.93
CA ALA A 5 -8.89 8.26 17.68
C ALA A 5 -9.16 7.95 16.21
N ILE A 6 -10.16 8.59 15.61
CA ILE A 6 -10.50 8.41 14.19
C ILE A 6 -9.35 8.87 13.29
N SER A 7 -8.75 10.02 13.57
CA SER A 7 -7.61 10.53 12.79
C SER A 7 -6.38 9.62 12.90
N ALA A 8 -6.09 9.13 14.12
CA ALA A 8 -4.98 8.21 14.35
C ALA A 8 -5.19 6.89 13.62
N GLU A 9 -6.41 6.37 13.64
CA GLU A 9 -6.80 5.15 12.93
C GLU A 9 -6.68 5.33 11.41
N GLY A 10 -7.12 6.48 10.89
CA GLY A 10 -6.96 6.84 9.49
C GLY A 10 -5.50 6.93 9.06
N MET A 11 -4.64 7.53 9.88
CA MET A 11 -3.21 7.60 9.62
C MET A 11 -2.57 6.21 9.58
N SER A 12 -2.93 5.34 10.52
CA SER A 12 -2.42 3.97 10.58
C SER A 12 -2.82 3.17 9.34
N THR A 13 -4.06 3.33 8.89
CA THR A 13 -4.57 2.70 7.67
C THR A 13 -3.83 3.20 6.44
N GLN A 14 -3.64 4.52 6.31
CA GLN A 14 -2.91 5.10 5.18
C GLN A 14 -1.44 4.72 5.19
N GLN A 15 -0.85 4.55 6.36
CA GLN A 15 0.53 4.04 6.48
C GLN A 15 0.65 2.66 5.84
N LYS A 16 -0.33 1.80 6.05
CA LYS A 16 -0.36 0.47 5.42
C LYS A 16 -0.48 0.56 3.91
N PHE A 17 -1.32 1.46 3.38
CA PHE A 17 -1.41 1.72 1.94
C PHE A 17 -0.07 2.18 1.38
N LEU A 18 0.61 3.11 2.05
CA LEU A 18 1.92 3.62 1.64
C LEU A 18 2.95 2.50 1.60
N GLU A 19 2.99 1.64 2.60
CA GLU A 19 3.91 0.51 2.66
C GLU A 19 3.68 -0.46 1.50
N VAL A 20 2.43 -0.80 1.22
CA VAL A 20 2.08 -1.74 0.15
C VAL A 20 2.43 -1.16 -1.21
N ILE A 21 2.06 0.08 -1.47
CA ILE A 21 2.37 0.76 -2.74
C ILE A 21 3.88 0.88 -2.93
N SER A 22 4.62 1.26 -1.90
CA SER A 22 6.07 1.37 -1.94
C SER A 22 6.73 0.02 -2.24
N SER A 23 6.22 -1.05 -1.65
CA SER A 23 6.68 -2.41 -1.90
C SER A 23 6.43 -2.82 -3.35
N ASN A 24 5.27 -2.49 -3.91
CA ASN A 24 4.94 -2.76 -5.31
C ASN A 24 5.90 -2.05 -6.24
N ILE A 25 6.19 -0.78 -5.99
CA ILE A 25 7.12 0.03 -6.81
C ILE A 25 8.53 -0.55 -6.71
N ALA A 26 8.99 -0.85 -5.50
CA ALA A 26 10.33 -1.39 -5.28
C ALA A 26 10.53 -2.74 -5.97
N ASN A 27 9.47 -3.53 -6.12
CA ASN A 27 9.52 -4.87 -6.71
C ASN A 27 8.94 -4.95 -8.12
N ALA A 28 8.78 -3.81 -8.80
CA ALA A 28 8.18 -3.76 -10.13
C ALA A 28 8.98 -4.52 -11.19
N GLU A 29 10.26 -4.74 -10.95
CA GLU A 29 11.16 -5.49 -11.85
C GLU A 29 11.63 -6.82 -11.23
N THR A 30 11.07 -7.24 -10.11
CA THR A 30 11.48 -8.45 -9.41
C THR A 30 10.87 -9.69 -10.08
N THR A 31 11.71 -10.47 -10.74
CA THR A 31 11.29 -11.64 -11.53
C THR A 31 11.39 -12.96 -10.77
N ARG A 32 11.99 -12.95 -9.58
CA ARG A 32 12.17 -14.15 -8.75
C ARG A 32 11.87 -13.82 -7.29
N THR A 33 11.03 -14.64 -6.68
CA THR A 33 10.69 -14.54 -5.27
C THR A 33 10.94 -15.88 -4.57
N PRO A 34 11.05 -15.92 -3.22
CA PRO A 34 11.20 -17.18 -2.50
C PRO A 34 10.06 -18.17 -2.75
N GLU A 35 8.86 -17.69 -3.06
CA GLU A 35 7.70 -18.51 -3.39
C GLU A 35 7.73 -19.03 -4.83
N GLY A 36 8.69 -18.55 -5.63
CA GLY A 36 8.81 -18.86 -7.05
C GLY A 36 8.06 -17.86 -7.92
N GLY A 37 8.60 -17.62 -9.12
CA GLY A 37 8.00 -16.70 -10.08
C GLY A 37 8.22 -15.22 -9.72
N PRO A 38 7.61 -14.31 -10.51
CA PRO A 38 7.78 -12.88 -10.29
C PRO A 38 7.01 -12.41 -9.06
N TYR A 39 7.39 -11.24 -8.56
CA TYR A 39 6.61 -10.54 -7.53
C TYR A 39 5.19 -10.30 -8.04
N ARG A 40 4.21 -10.44 -7.17
CA ARG A 40 2.80 -10.15 -7.49
C ARG A 40 2.36 -8.91 -6.74
N ARG A 41 1.66 -8.04 -7.46
CA ARG A 41 1.13 -6.81 -6.90
C ARG A 41 0.30 -7.11 -5.65
N GLN A 42 0.56 -6.39 -4.58
CA GLN A 42 -0.23 -6.44 -3.36
C GLN A 42 -1.23 -5.29 -3.36
N ILE A 43 -2.41 -5.54 -2.86
CA ILE A 43 -3.47 -4.52 -2.76
C ILE A 43 -3.85 -4.41 -1.29
N ALA A 44 -3.73 -3.21 -0.74
CA ALA A 44 -4.20 -2.94 0.61
C ALA A 44 -5.71 -2.73 0.60
N THR A 45 -6.40 -3.35 1.54
CA THR A 45 -7.84 -3.22 1.70
C THR A 45 -8.17 -2.80 3.13
N ILE A 46 -9.29 -2.11 3.28
CA ILE A 46 -9.81 -1.70 4.58
C ILE A 46 -11.06 -2.52 4.85
N GLY A 47 -11.06 -3.18 6.00
CA GLY A 47 -12.22 -3.87 6.51
C GLY A 47 -12.57 -3.36 7.90
N ALA A 48 -13.64 -3.87 8.47
CA ALA A 48 -13.99 -3.63 9.84
C ALA A 48 -13.77 -4.91 10.65
N ASP A 49 -13.13 -4.76 11.81
CA ASP A 49 -13.03 -5.87 12.74
C ASP A 49 -14.41 -6.17 13.31
N ALA A 50 -14.87 -7.40 13.16
CA ALA A 50 -16.20 -7.83 13.58
C ALA A 50 -16.44 -7.67 15.09
N ALA A 51 -15.37 -7.78 15.89
CA ALA A 51 -15.49 -7.72 17.35
C ALA A 51 -15.51 -6.28 17.87
N SER A 52 -14.69 -5.39 17.28
CA SER A 52 -14.52 -4.01 17.78
C SER A 52 -15.16 -2.95 16.90
N GLY A 53 -15.52 -3.29 15.66
CA GLY A 53 -16.00 -2.35 14.66
C GLY A 53 -14.93 -1.38 14.15
N ARG A 54 -13.68 -1.57 14.55
CA ARG A 54 -12.58 -0.69 14.17
C ARG A 54 -12.11 -1.01 12.74
N ALA A 55 -11.67 0.02 12.04
CA ALA A 55 -11.07 -0.17 10.70
C ALA A 55 -9.76 -0.94 10.82
N THR A 56 -9.63 -1.97 10.00
CA THR A 56 -8.40 -2.76 9.91
C THR A 56 -7.91 -2.78 8.47
N ALA A 57 -6.59 -2.71 8.31
CA ALA A 57 -5.97 -2.82 7.00
C ALA A 57 -5.46 -4.26 6.81
N SER A 58 -5.72 -4.81 5.65
CA SER A 58 -5.21 -6.11 5.24
C SER A 58 -4.71 -6.04 3.80
N THR A 59 -4.03 -7.09 3.35
CA THR A 59 -3.51 -7.15 1.98
C THR A 59 -4.07 -8.37 1.28
N ILE A 60 -4.34 -8.19 -0.01
CA ILE A 60 -4.67 -9.30 -0.92
C ILE A 60 -3.68 -9.27 -2.08
N THR A 61 -3.47 -10.43 -2.68
CA THR A 61 -2.58 -10.56 -3.83
C THR A 61 -3.38 -10.44 -5.12
N ASP A 62 -2.93 -9.57 -6.01
CA ASP A 62 -3.48 -9.47 -7.36
C ASP A 62 -3.00 -10.67 -8.17
N THR A 63 -3.93 -11.52 -8.61
CA THR A 63 -3.62 -12.77 -9.31
C THR A 63 -3.52 -12.63 -10.82
N ARG A 64 -3.73 -11.43 -11.36
CA ARG A 64 -3.61 -11.20 -12.81
C ARG A 64 -2.17 -11.44 -13.27
N ALA A 65 -2.03 -11.94 -14.50
CA ALA A 65 -0.71 -12.13 -15.09
C ALA A 65 -0.05 -10.78 -15.37
N GLY A 66 1.25 -10.70 -15.14
CA GLY A 66 2.07 -9.56 -15.55
C GLY A 66 2.50 -9.67 -17.01
N ARG A 67 3.48 -8.86 -17.37
CA ARG A 67 4.03 -8.85 -18.74
C ARG A 67 5.03 -9.99 -18.92
N LEU A 68 5.07 -10.49 -20.15
CA LEU A 68 6.09 -11.43 -20.59
C LEU A 68 7.03 -10.69 -21.55
N ILE A 69 8.33 -10.74 -21.28
CA ILE A 69 9.33 -10.07 -22.09
C ILE A 69 10.30 -11.13 -22.62
N TYR A 70 10.57 -11.10 -23.92
CA TYR A 70 11.52 -12.01 -24.53
C TYR A 70 12.95 -11.54 -24.20
N ASP A 71 13.63 -12.33 -23.37
CA ASP A 71 15.04 -12.09 -22.99
C ASP A 71 15.66 -13.44 -22.63
N PRO A 72 16.11 -14.20 -23.65
CA PRO A 72 16.63 -15.55 -23.41
C PRO A 72 17.92 -15.60 -22.60
N GLY A 73 18.64 -14.49 -22.49
CA GLY A 73 19.84 -14.39 -21.67
C GLY A 73 19.57 -14.13 -20.19
N HIS A 74 18.32 -13.87 -19.82
CA HIS A 74 17.96 -13.57 -18.45
C HIS A 74 17.98 -14.84 -17.58
N PRO A 75 18.50 -14.76 -16.32
CA PRO A 75 18.52 -15.93 -15.43
C PRO A 75 17.16 -16.56 -15.15
N ASP A 76 16.09 -15.78 -15.22
CA ASP A 76 14.72 -16.22 -14.95
C ASP A 76 13.91 -16.49 -16.21
N ALA A 77 14.57 -16.52 -17.38
CA ALA A 77 13.90 -16.86 -18.64
C ALA A 77 13.44 -18.32 -18.63
N ASP A 78 12.26 -18.55 -19.19
CA ASP A 78 11.77 -19.92 -19.40
C ASP A 78 12.47 -20.57 -20.61
N LYS A 79 12.08 -21.83 -20.92
CA LYS A 79 12.66 -22.56 -22.04
C LYS A 79 12.38 -21.92 -23.39
N ASP A 80 11.35 -21.09 -23.50
CA ASP A 80 10.99 -20.36 -24.70
C ASP A 80 11.65 -18.99 -24.79
N GLY A 81 12.41 -18.60 -23.76
CA GLY A 81 13.16 -17.36 -23.68
C GLY A 81 12.37 -16.17 -23.13
N PHE A 82 11.22 -16.40 -22.53
CA PHE A 82 10.41 -15.35 -21.95
C PHE A 82 10.62 -15.24 -20.45
N VAL A 83 10.64 -14.00 -19.97
CA VAL A 83 10.72 -13.67 -18.54
C VAL A 83 9.36 -13.11 -18.09
N ALA A 84 8.81 -13.67 -17.04
CA ALA A 84 7.59 -13.17 -16.43
C ALA A 84 7.93 -12.03 -15.44
N TYR A 85 7.38 -10.86 -15.67
CA TYR A 85 7.53 -9.69 -14.82
C TYR A 85 6.30 -9.50 -13.94
N PRO A 86 6.44 -8.72 -12.87
CA PRO A 86 5.29 -8.42 -12.00
C PRO A 86 4.15 -7.71 -12.74
N ASN A 87 2.94 -7.92 -12.24
CA ASN A 87 1.73 -7.24 -12.70
C ASN A 87 1.60 -5.84 -12.07
N VAL A 88 2.70 -5.11 -11.97
CA VAL A 88 2.78 -3.77 -11.39
C VAL A 88 2.94 -2.75 -12.51
N ASP A 89 2.02 -1.79 -12.58
CA ASP A 89 2.14 -0.62 -13.43
C ASP A 89 2.66 0.53 -12.57
N ILE A 90 3.92 0.92 -12.81
CA ILE A 90 4.58 1.96 -12.02
C ILE A 90 3.81 3.28 -12.06
N ASN A 91 3.25 3.64 -13.22
CA ASN A 91 2.50 4.89 -13.33
C ASN A 91 1.26 4.89 -12.45
N THR A 92 0.51 3.80 -12.44
CA THR A 92 -0.65 3.64 -11.57
C THR A 92 -0.25 3.66 -10.09
N GLU A 93 0.81 2.94 -9.73
CA GLU A 93 1.30 2.90 -8.35
C GLU A 93 1.78 4.29 -7.88
N LEU A 94 2.43 5.06 -8.74
CA LEU A 94 2.86 6.42 -8.41
C LEU A 94 1.67 7.35 -8.17
N VAL A 95 0.61 7.24 -8.97
CA VAL A 95 -0.61 8.01 -8.75
C VAL A 95 -1.26 7.62 -7.43
N ASP A 96 -1.36 6.32 -7.16
CA ASP A 96 -1.91 5.82 -5.90
C ASP A 96 -1.09 6.28 -4.71
N LEU A 97 0.25 6.31 -4.86
CA LEU A 97 1.15 6.82 -3.83
C LEU A 97 0.89 8.30 -3.52
N MET A 98 0.72 9.10 -4.55
CA MET A 98 0.42 10.53 -4.39
C MET A 98 -0.90 10.74 -3.66
N ILE A 99 -1.92 9.98 -4.02
CA ILE A 99 -3.24 10.05 -3.36
C ILE A 99 -3.12 9.62 -1.90
N ALA A 100 -2.47 8.49 -1.63
CA ALA A 100 -2.32 7.96 -0.28
C ALA A 100 -1.54 8.92 0.62
N ARG A 101 -0.47 9.54 0.10
CA ARG A 101 0.29 10.55 0.84
C ARG A 101 -0.55 11.77 1.17
N ARG A 102 -1.35 12.22 0.22
CA ARG A 102 -2.22 13.39 0.42
C ARG A 102 -3.28 13.12 1.48
N VAL A 103 -3.89 11.95 1.46
CA VAL A 103 -4.86 11.55 2.50
C VAL A 103 -4.19 11.42 3.86
N HIS A 104 -2.98 10.84 3.91
CA HIS A 104 -2.21 10.73 5.15
C HIS A 104 -1.88 12.10 5.74
N GLU A 105 -1.45 13.04 4.91
CA GLU A 105 -1.15 14.42 5.32
C GLU A 105 -2.40 15.13 5.84
N ALA A 106 -3.55 14.92 5.18
CA ALA A 106 -4.83 15.49 5.62
C ALA A 106 -5.22 14.93 7.01
N ASN A 107 -5.08 13.62 7.23
CA ASN A 107 -5.34 13.01 8.53
C ASN A 107 -4.40 13.53 9.61
N ALA A 108 -3.13 13.75 9.29
CA ALA A 108 -2.16 14.32 10.22
C ALA A 108 -2.54 15.74 10.60
N SER A 109 -3.01 16.56 9.65
CA SER A 109 -3.47 17.92 9.91
C SER A 109 -4.70 17.94 10.81
N VAL A 110 -5.66 17.07 10.57
CA VAL A 110 -6.86 16.93 11.41
C VAL A 110 -6.47 16.48 12.84
N PHE A 111 -5.54 15.54 12.94
CA PHE A 111 -5.05 15.08 14.24
C PHE A 111 -4.41 16.22 15.04
N GLN A 112 -3.55 17.01 14.42
CA GLN A 112 -2.91 18.15 15.07
C GLN A 112 -3.92 19.23 15.47
N ALA A 113 -4.91 19.51 14.63
CA ALA A 113 -5.96 20.47 14.94
C ALA A 113 -6.80 20.01 16.13
N ALA A 114 -7.20 18.74 16.15
CA ALA A 114 -7.97 18.17 17.26
C ALA A 114 -7.18 18.17 18.56
N LYS A 115 -5.89 17.83 18.49
CA LYS A 115 -4.98 17.86 19.65
C LYS A 115 -4.83 19.28 20.21
N SER A 116 -4.71 20.26 19.35
CA SER A 116 -4.59 21.68 19.70
C SER A 116 -5.88 22.18 20.39
N MET A 117 -7.04 21.83 19.83
CA MET A 117 -8.34 22.19 20.43
C MET A 117 -8.53 21.55 21.79
N LEU A 118 -8.16 20.29 21.95
CA LEU A 118 -8.23 19.60 23.24
C LEU A 118 -7.34 20.28 24.27
N ARG A 119 -6.12 20.65 23.90
CA ARG A 119 -5.21 21.36 24.79
C ARG A 119 -5.81 22.68 25.27
N ARG A 120 -6.38 23.48 24.37
CA ARG A 120 -7.04 24.74 24.72
C ARG A 120 -8.23 24.53 25.66
N ALA A 121 -9.01 23.48 25.43
CA ALA A 121 -10.15 23.15 26.29
C ALA A 121 -9.70 22.82 27.72
N LEU A 122 -8.53 22.17 27.86
CA LEU A 122 -7.99 21.81 29.20
C LEU A 122 -7.34 22.99 29.94
N GLU A 123 -6.95 24.03 29.23
CA GLU A 123 -6.34 25.24 29.81
C GLU A 123 -7.37 26.23 30.35
N ILE A 124 -8.62 26.05 30.02
CA ILE A 124 -9.73 26.86 30.54
C ILE A 124 -10.25 26.22 31.80
#